data_d2b475fc17b732ef26187b889172c67a
#
_entry.id   d2b475fc17b732ef26187b889172c67a
#
_cell.length_a   1.000
_cell.length_b   1.000
_cell.length_c   1.000
_cell.angle_alpha   90.00
_cell.angle_beta   90.00
_cell.angle_gamma   90.00
#
_symmetry.space_group_name_H-M   'P 1'
#
loop_
_entity.id
_entity.type
_entity.pdbx_description
1 polymer ?
#
loop_
_entity_poly.entity_id
_entity_poly.type
_entity_poly.pdbx_seq_one_letter_code
_entity_poly.pdbx_strand_id
1 'polypeptide(L)'
;MRTLTPVLMLALLAGPAAAEPPATPEGRAIDHLAREVPSWPAENHCFSCHNNGVAAGALFAAVRLGHKVPDKALEETTRWLSRPEKWDAKRDGGAATDQALVRIQFGAALAEAIDAGVLKERGPLREAAKLIAADQLKDGSWHVNAEGSLGSPTTLGPALATHLARRVLAKADPKTHADAIARADRWLRRAEAKSVPDAAAVLLALEGADDKEAAEQRKRCLELIRTFQDKGGGWGPYATSAPEPFDTALALLALARYPEEEGAREMMERGRKYLIASQDKEGHWPETTRPAGAVSYAQRTATTGWALQALLATGKAAR
;
A
#
# COMPACT_ATOMS: atom_id res chain seq x y z
N MET A 1 -29.09 75.03 13.08
CA MET A 1 -29.85 73.76 12.91
C MET A 1 -28.87 72.75 12.33
N ARG A 2 -28.44 71.79 13.12
CA ARG A 2 -27.56 70.67 12.68
C ARG A 2 -28.42 69.44 12.56
N THR A 3 -28.55 68.92 11.35
CA THR A 3 -29.29 67.68 11.05
C THR A 3 -28.39 66.48 11.35
N LEU A 4 -28.82 65.66 12.31
CA LEU A 4 -28.22 64.36 12.63
C LEU A 4 -28.80 63.32 11.67
N THR A 5 -27.96 62.69 10.83
CA THR A 5 -28.30 61.53 9.99
C THR A 5 -28.12 60.25 10.81
N PRO A 6 -29.11 59.34 10.92
CA PRO A 6 -28.92 58.07 11.61
C PRO A 6 -28.13 57.11 10.72
N VAL A 7 -27.01 56.56 11.26
CA VAL A 7 -26.28 55.43 10.66
C VAL A 7 -27.00 54.14 11.03
N LEU A 8 -27.56 53.49 10.06
CA LEU A 8 -28.21 52.17 10.19
C LEU A 8 -27.12 51.10 10.21
N MET A 9 -26.87 50.54 11.38
CA MET A 9 -25.94 49.38 11.56
C MET A 9 -26.65 48.10 11.12
N LEU A 10 -26.27 47.56 9.96
CA LEU A 10 -26.76 46.27 9.46
C LEU A 10 -26.00 45.15 10.19
N ALA A 11 -26.64 44.51 11.16
CA ALA A 11 -26.10 43.33 11.82
C ALA A 11 -26.20 42.11 10.86
N LEU A 12 -25.07 41.66 10.30
CA LEU A 12 -24.96 40.38 9.60
C LEU A 12 -25.16 39.26 10.61
N LEU A 13 -26.32 38.64 10.59
CA LEU A 13 -26.57 37.36 11.28
C LEU A 13 -25.75 36.28 10.54
N ALA A 14 -24.60 35.84 11.11
CA ALA A 14 -23.94 34.64 10.68
C ALA A 14 -24.88 33.45 10.95
N GLY A 15 -25.38 32.83 9.90
CA GLY A 15 -26.13 31.59 10.02
C GLY A 15 -25.25 30.48 10.64
N PRO A 16 -25.85 29.45 11.25
CA PRO A 16 -25.07 28.33 11.77
C PRO A 16 -24.25 27.71 10.66
N ALA A 17 -22.93 27.58 10.87
CA ALA A 17 -22.05 26.87 9.95
C ALA A 17 -22.61 25.45 9.78
N ALA A 18 -22.88 25.05 8.54
CA ALA A 18 -23.29 23.69 8.24
C ALA A 18 -22.22 22.74 8.83
N ALA A 19 -22.65 21.77 9.64
CA ALA A 19 -21.75 20.76 10.18
C ALA A 19 -21.04 20.08 9.01
N GLU A 20 -19.70 20.00 9.06
CA GLU A 20 -18.96 19.26 8.05
C GLU A 20 -19.46 17.80 8.02
N PRO A 21 -19.65 17.22 6.81
CA PRO A 21 -20.07 15.83 6.72
C PRO A 21 -19.06 14.94 7.44
N PRO A 22 -19.52 13.87 8.10
CA PRO A 22 -18.61 12.99 8.84
C PRO A 22 -17.52 12.46 7.91
N ALA A 23 -16.27 12.51 8.37
CA ALA A 23 -15.13 12.05 7.59
C ALA A 23 -15.30 10.58 7.16
N THR A 24 -15.07 10.28 5.88
CA THR A 24 -15.11 8.91 5.38
C THR A 24 -13.99 8.06 5.99
N PRO A 25 -14.09 6.72 5.98
CA PRO A 25 -12.99 5.87 6.44
C PRO A 25 -11.67 6.17 5.73
N GLU A 26 -11.73 6.40 4.41
CA GLU A 26 -10.57 6.80 3.61
C GLU A 26 -10.01 8.17 4.08
N GLY A 27 -10.90 9.15 4.30
CA GLY A 27 -10.51 10.48 4.78
C GLY A 27 -9.80 10.43 6.14
N ARG A 28 -10.35 9.68 7.12
CA ARG A 28 -9.71 9.52 8.42
C ARG A 28 -8.32 8.87 8.32
N ALA A 29 -8.18 7.85 7.46
CA ALA A 29 -6.89 7.20 7.24
C ALA A 29 -5.87 8.14 6.57
N ILE A 30 -6.31 8.94 5.59
CA ILE A 30 -5.48 9.96 4.94
C ILE A 30 -5.01 10.98 5.98
N ASP A 31 -5.90 11.49 6.82
CA ASP A 31 -5.56 12.47 7.85
C ASP A 31 -4.58 11.88 8.89
N HIS A 32 -4.77 10.62 9.27
CA HIS A 32 -3.83 9.92 10.15
C HIS A 32 -2.45 9.81 9.51
N LEU A 33 -2.35 9.22 8.33
CA LEU A 33 -1.08 9.00 7.65
C LEU A 33 -0.38 10.31 7.25
N ALA A 34 -1.15 11.36 6.93
CA ALA A 34 -0.59 12.69 6.63
C ALA A 34 0.13 13.33 7.83
N ARG A 35 -0.20 12.91 9.07
CA ARG A 35 0.57 13.29 10.27
C ARG A 35 1.76 12.35 10.49
N GLU A 36 1.56 11.04 10.34
CA GLU A 36 2.58 10.03 10.65
C GLU A 36 3.77 10.03 9.67
N VAL A 37 3.52 10.27 8.37
CA VAL A 37 4.58 10.20 7.36
C VAL A 37 5.70 11.23 7.60
N PRO A 38 5.43 12.52 7.86
CA PRO A 38 6.48 13.49 8.15
C PRO A 38 7.00 13.45 9.60
N SER A 39 6.24 12.90 10.56
CA SER A 39 6.66 12.86 11.96
C SER A 39 7.88 11.96 12.16
N TRP A 40 7.93 10.81 11.49
CA TRP A 40 9.04 9.88 11.66
C TRP A 40 10.42 10.50 11.38
N PRO A 41 10.68 11.09 10.19
CA PRO A 41 11.98 11.73 9.95
C PRO A 41 12.24 12.92 10.87
N ALA A 42 11.23 13.65 11.29
CA ALA A 42 11.39 14.76 12.22
C ALA A 42 11.86 14.31 13.60
N GLU A 43 11.32 13.20 14.11
CA GLU A 43 11.60 12.68 15.45
C GLU A 43 12.84 11.76 15.48
N ASN A 44 13.03 10.96 14.43
CA ASN A 44 14.06 9.93 14.38
C ASN A 44 15.26 10.30 13.51
N HIS A 45 15.20 11.41 12.77
CA HIS A 45 16.23 11.89 11.86
C HIS A 45 16.69 10.84 10.81
N CYS A 46 15.82 9.94 10.45
CA CYS A 46 15.99 8.94 9.40
C CYS A 46 14.65 8.65 8.71
N PHE A 47 14.70 8.05 7.54
CA PHE A 47 13.50 7.61 6.80
C PHE A 47 13.25 6.13 7.05
N SER A 48 11.99 5.77 7.26
CA SER A 48 11.59 4.39 7.49
C SER A 48 10.77 3.83 6.33
N CYS A 49 10.91 2.55 6.08
CA CYS A 49 10.14 1.87 5.04
C CYS A 49 8.63 1.80 5.37
N HIS A 50 8.25 1.80 6.64
CA HIS A 50 6.84 1.77 7.04
C HIS A 50 6.15 3.15 6.92
N ASN A 51 6.78 4.27 7.31
CA ASN A 51 6.21 5.61 7.12
C ASN A 51 6.46 6.13 5.70
N ASN A 52 7.71 6.18 5.27
CA ASN A 52 8.11 6.86 4.03
C ASN A 52 8.09 5.93 2.80
N GLY A 53 7.88 4.63 3.01
CA GLY A 53 7.58 3.64 1.96
C GLY A 53 6.08 3.36 1.91
N VAL A 54 5.59 2.39 2.71
CA VAL A 54 4.21 1.87 2.61
C VAL A 54 3.15 2.94 2.86
N ALA A 55 3.25 3.72 3.95
CA ALA A 55 2.26 4.74 4.27
C ALA A 55 2.28 5.91 3.27
N ALA A 56 3.47 6.39 2.88
CA ALA A 56 3.58 7.41 1.84
C ALA A 56 3.06 6.91 0.49
N GLY A 57 3.32 5.64 0.13
CA GLY A 57 2.76 5.00 -1.06
C GLY A 57 1.23 5.05 -1.09
N ALA A 58 0.58 4.82 0.06
CA ALA A 58 -0.87 4.92 0.19
C ALA A 58 -1.37 6.37 0.02
N LEU A 59 -0.65 7.36 0.54
CA LEU A 59 -0.99 8.77 0.32
C LEU A 59 -0.79 9.20 -1.14
N PHE A 60 0.26 8.74 -1.82
CA PHE A 60 0.42 8.99 -3.26
C PHE A 60 -0.73 8.35 -4.06
N ALA A 61 -1.16 7.14 -3.70
CA ALA A 61 -2.34 6.52 -4.33
C ALA A 61 -3.63 7.34 -4.08
N ALA A 62 -3.79 7.92 -2.89
CA ALA A 62 -4.90 8.82 -2.58
C ALA A 62 -4.85 10.10 -3.46
N VAL A 63 -3.69 10.73 -3.62
CA VAL A 63 -3.49 11.89 -4.53
C VAL A 63 -3.88 11.52 -5.96
N ARG A 64 -3.41 10.37 -6.46
CA ARG A 64 -3.71 9.88 -7.82
C ARG A 64 -5.21 9.71 -8.06
N LEU A 65 -5.97 9.36 -7.03
CA LEU A 65 -7.42 9.17 -7.08
C LEU A 65 -8.21 10.45 -6.74
N GLY A 66 -7.53 11.59 -6.64
CA GLY A 66 -8.17 12.90 -6.43
C GLY A 66 -8.55 13.22 -4.99
N HIS A 67 -8.07 12.43 -4.01
CA HIS A 67 -8.24 12.79 -2.61
C HIS A 67 -7.31 13.94 -2.22
N LYS A 68 -7.78 14.77 -1.31
CA LYS A 68 -6.99 15.87 -0.77
C LYS A 68 -5.99 15.35 0.26
N VAL A 69 -4.71 15.48 -0.03
CA VAL A 69 -3.59 15.19 0.87
C VAL A 69 -2.80 16.49 1.07
N PRO A 70 -2.47 16.90 2.30
CA PRO A 70 -1.67 18.10 2.51
C PRO A 70 -0.27 17.97 1.88
N ASP A 71 0.17 18.96 1.11
CA ASP A 71 1.47 18.94 0.41
C ASP A 71 2.64 18.64 1.36
N LYS A 72 2.62 19.26 2.55
CA LYS A 72 3.63 19.06 3.61
C LYS A 72 3.79 17.62 4.05
N ALA A 73 2.74 16.79 3.92
CA ALA A 73 2.78 15.39 4.31
C ALA A 73 3.76 14.56 3.46
N LEU A 74 3.97 14.95 2.21
CA LEU A 74 4.74 14.18 1.23
C LEU A 74 6.02 14.86 0.74
N GLU A 75 6.21 16.16 1.00
CA GLU A 75 7.31 16.95 0.44
C GLU A 75 8.69 16.38 0.77
N GLU A 76 8.98 16.15 2.05
CA GLU A 76 10.27 15.64 2.49
C GLU A 76 10.49 14.18 2.06
N THR A 77 9.44 13.37 2.15
CA THR A 77 9.47 11.98 1.67
C THR A 77 9.73 11.91 0.16
N THR A 78 9.08 12.76 -0.64
CA THR A 78 9.32 12.80 -2.09
C THR A 78 10.77 13.16 -2.40
N ARG A 79 11.33 14.15 -1.68
CA ARG A 79 12.74 14.52 -1.82
C ARG A 79 13.69 13.39 -1.43
N TRP A 80 13.36 12.62 -0.41
CA TRP A 80 14.12 11.44 -0.02
C TRP A 80 14.04 10.31 -1.06
N LEU A 81 12.83 9.96 -1.49
CA LEU A 81 12.59 8.92 -2.49
C LEU A 81 13.30 9.20 -3.82
N SER A 82 13.52 10.47 -4.15
CA SER A 82 14.26 10.90 -5.35
C SER A 82 15.77 10.64 -5.29
N ARG A 83 16.28 10.03 -4.20
CA ARG A 83 17.72 9.80 -3.96
C ARG A 83 18.00 8.33 -3.63
N PRO A 84 17.80 7.39 -4.56
CA PRO A 84 17.98 5.95 -4.32
C PRO A 84 19.37 5.59 -3.80
N GLU A 85 20.39 6.35 -4.20
CA GLU A 85 21.77 6.15 -3.75
C GLU A 85 21.96 6.35 -2.23
N LYS A 86 20.97 6.93 -1.55
CA LYS A 86 21.00 7.16 -0.10
C LYS A 86 20.19 6.16 0.71
N TRP A 87 19.40 5.29 0.07
CA TRP A 87 18.46 4.42 0.78
C TRP A 87 19.15 3.39 1.67
N ASP A 88 20.34 2.94 1.28
CA ASP A 88 21.12 1.95 2.02
C ASP A 88 21.94 2.54 3.18
N ALA A 89 22.05 3.88 3.22
CA ALA A 89 22.80 4.56 4.25
C ALA A 89 22.04 4.58 5.57
N LYS A 90 22.57 3.91 6.59
CA LYS A 90 22.11 4.08 7.97
C LYS A 90 22.80 5.29 8.61
N ARG A 91 22.03 5.92 9.51
CA ARG A 91 22.52 7.03 10.33
C ARG A 91 23.76 6.71 11.14
N ASP A 92 23.91 5.47 11.60
CA ASP A 92 24.97 5.03 12.52
C ASP A 92 26.07 4.20 11.83
N GLY A 93 26.16 4.28 10.49
CA GLY A 93 27.14 3.52 9.71
C GLY A 93 26.88 2.01 9.66
N GLY A 94 25.79 1.55 10.27
CA GLY A 94 25.35 0.15 10.17
C GLY A 94 24.51 -0.11 8.90
N ALA A 95 24.58 -1.33 8.34
CA ALA A 95 23.73 -1.69 7.21
C ALA A 95 22.25 -1.78 7.60
N ALA A 96 21.30 -1.37 6.74
CA ALA A 96 19.92 -1.71 6.91
C ALA A 96 19.83 -3.23 7.07
N THR A 97 19.04 -3.69 8.02
CA THR A 97 18.93 -5.12 8.34
C THR A 97 18.47 -5.95 7.13
N ASP A 98 17.77 -5.34 6.19
CA ASP A 98 17.37 -5.93 4.91
C ASP A 98 17.33 -4.84 3.84
N GLN A 99 18.43 -4.68 3.10
CA GLN A 99 18.53 -3.68 2.04
C GLN A 99 17.55 -3.94 0.88
N ALA A 100 17.35 -5.22 0.53
CA ALA A 100 16.43 -5.57 -0.56
C ALA A 100 14.99 -5.16 -0.21
N LEU A 101 14.56 -5.40 1.03
CA LEU A 101 13.25 -4.97 1.52
C LEU A 101 13.08 -3.46 1.45
N VAL A 102 14.06 -2.70 1.95
CA VAL A 102 14.03 -1.23 1.95
C VAL A 102 13.94 -0.68 0.53
N ARG A 103 14.77 -1.20 -0.40
CA ARG A 103 14.77 -0.81 -1.81
C ARG A 103 13.43 -1.08 -2.49
N ILE A 104 12.81 -2.23 -2.21
CA ILE A 104 11.50 -2.60 -2.77
C ILE A 104 10.41 -1.67 -2.26
N GLN A 105 10.35 -1.39 -0.95
CA GLN A 105 9.31 -0.55 -0.37
C GLN A 105 9.43 0.91 -0.81
N PHE A 106 10.64 1.47 -0.81
CA PHE A 106 10.86 2.84 -1.32
C PHE A 106 10.67 2.91 -2.84
N GLY A 107 11.11 1.89 -3.59
CA GLY A 107 10.88 1.82 -5.02
C GLY A 107 9.40 1.76 -5.38
N ALA A 108 8.60 1.01 -4.64
CA ALA A 108 7.15 0.96 -4.81
C ALA A 108 6.49 2.31 -4.51
N ALA A 109 6.89 2.99 -3.42
CA ALA A 109 6.39 4.32 -3.09
C ALA A 109 6.79 5.38 -4.14
N LEU A 110 8.03 5.31 -4.64
CA LEU A 110 8.52 6.17 -5.72
C LEU A 110 7.72 5.98 -7.02
N ALA A 111 7.37 4.73 -7.35
CA ALA A 111 6.52 4.42 -8.49
C ALA A 111 5.11 5.03 -8.32
N GLU A 112 4.51 4.97 -7.13
CA GLU A 112 3.23 5.62 -6.83
C GLU A 112 3.32 7.14 -6.88
N ALA A 113 4.42 7.76 -6.41
CA ALA A 113 4.64 9.20 -6.49
C ALA A 113 4.66 9.69 -7.95
N ILE A 114 5.25 8.91 -8.86
CA ILE A 114 5.25 9.19 -10.30
C ILE A 114 3.85 9.00 -10.90
N ASP A 115 3.13 7.94 -10.53
CA ASP A 115 1.75 7.70 -10.99
C ASP A 115 0.78 8.79 -10.53
N ALA A 116 1.01 9.34 -9.35
CA ALA A 116 0.25 10.46 -8.80
C ALA A 116 0.61 11.82 -9.43
N GLY A 117 1.66 11.88 -10.27
CA GLY A 117 2.15 13.12 -10.86
C GLY A 117 2.86 14.05 -9.86
N VAL A 118 3.09 13.60 -8.63
CA VAL A 118 3.83 14.35 -7.59
C VAL A 118 5.32 14.45 -7.95
N LEU A 119 5.88 13.39 -8.52
CA LEU A 119 7.22 13.39 -9.10
C LEU A 119 7.13 13.15 -10.61
N LYS A 120 7.69 14.09 -11.39
CA LYS A 120 7.65 14.01 -12.87
C LYS A 120 8.86 13.29 -13.45
N GLU A 121 10.00 13.39 -12.77
CA GLU A 121 11.26 12.82 -13.24
C GLU A 121 11.32 11.32 -13.00
N ARG A 122 11.68 10.58 -14.05
CA ARG A 122 11.81 9.11 -14.00
C ARG A 122 13.24 8.63 -13.72
N GLY A 123 14.21 9.53 -13.67
CA GLY A 123 15.61 9.23 -13.34
C GLY A 123 15.75 8.42 -12.06
N PRO A 124 15.23 8.93 -10.94
CA PRO A 124 15.29 8.22 -9.65
C PRO A 124 14.71 6.81 -9.71
N LEU A 125 13.59 6.59 -10.41
CA LEU A 125 12.99 5.27 -10.53
C LEU A 125 13.87 4.29 -11.32
N ARG A 126 14.57 4.77 -12.36
CA ARG A 126 15.54 3.94 -13.10
C ARG A 126 16.73 3.53 -12.24
N GLU A 127 17.24 4.44 -11.41
CA GLU A 127 18.32 4.11 -10.47
C GLU A 127 17.83 3.12 -9.40
N ALA A 128 16.65 3.33 -8.82
CA ALA A 128 16.04 2.38 -7.88
C ALA A 128 15.87 0.99 -8.51
N ALA A 129 15.43 0.92 -9.77
CA ALA A 129 15.24 -0.34 -10.48
C ALA A 129 16.57 -1.10 -10.70
N LYS A 130 17.69 -0.40 -10.91
CA LYS A 130 19.02 -1.05 -11.00
C LYS A 130 19.40 -1.72 -9.68
N LEU A 131 19.18 -1.02 -8.55
CA LEU A 131 19.45 -1.58 -7.21
C LEU A 131 18.57 -2.79 -6.94
N ILE A 132 17.26 -2.69 -7.22
CA ILE A 132 16.31 -3.78 -7.02
C ILE A 132 16.64 -4.97 -7.95
N ALA A 133 17.00 -4.73 -9.21
CA ALA A 133 17.37 -5.81 -10.13
C ALA A 133 18.63 -6.57 -9.68
N ALA A 134 19.57 -5.87 -9.05
CA ALA A 134 20.79 -6.49 -8.51
C ALA A 134 20.52 -7.44 -7.33
N ASP A 135 19.42 -7.25 -6.61
CA ASP A 135 19.01 -8.09 -5.48
C ASP A 135 18.21 -9.33 -5.91
N GLN A 136 17.90 -9.50 -7.21
CA GLN A 136 17.12 -10.64 -7.68
C GLN A 136 17.86 -11.95 -7.51
N LEU A 137 17.22 -12.94 -6.91
CA LEU A 137 17.77 -14.28 -6.75
C LEU A 137 17.79 -15.06 -8.09
N LYS A 138 18.56 -16.13 -8.14
CA LYS A 138 18.72 -16.96 -9.36
C LYS A 138 17.41 -17.59 -9.84
N ASP A 139 16.49 -17.89 -8.92
CA ASP A 139 15.16 -18.44 -9.23
C ASP A 139 14.19 -17.39 -9.77
N GLY A 140 14.53 -16.11 -9.68
CA GLY A 140 13.73 -14.99 -10.17
C GLY A 140 12.93 -14.25 -9.10
N SER A 141 12.99 -14.71 -7.86
CA SER A 141 12.30 -14.09 -6.72
C SER A 141 13.15 -13.02 -6.02
N TRP A 142 12.51 -12.33 -5.08
CA TRP A 142 13.15 -11.52 -4.05
C TRP A 142 12.73 -12.07 -2.68
N HIS A 143 13.68 -12.58 -1.93
CA HIS A 143 13.47 -12.99 -0.55
C HIS A 143 13.94 -11.87 0.38
N VAL A 144 13.02 -11.39 1.18
CA VAL A 144 13.23 -10.30 2.14
C VAL A 144 13.13 -10.77 3.60
N ASN A 145 12.97 -12.08 3.80
CA ASN A 145 12.85 -12.75 5.10
C ASN A 145 13.42 -14.15 5.01
N ALA A 146 13.48 -14.85 6.14
CA ALA A 146 13.82 -16.27 6.16
C ALA A 146 12.88 -17.06 5.23
N GLU A 147 13.41 -18.06 4.54
CA GLU A 147 12.66 -18.93 3.64
C GLU A 147 11.44 -19.53 4.35
N GLY A 148 10.28 -19.51 3.66
CA GLY A 148 9.02 -20.02 4.20
C GLY A 148 8.35 -19.14 5.25
N SER A 149 8.89 -17.96 5.56
CA SER A 149 8.25 -17.04 6.50
C SER A 149 7.03 -16.37 5.88
N LEU A 150 5.92 -16.35 6.62
CA LEU A 150 4.74 -15.56 6.28
C LEU A 150 5.08 -14.08 6.41
N GLY A 151 4.82 -13.29 5.36
CA GLY A 151 5.03 -11.85 5.37
C GLY A 151 4.11 -11.12 6.34
N SER A 152 4.55 -9.93 6.74
CA SER A 152 3.77 -8.96 7.54
C SER A 152 3.68 -7.64 6.79
N PRO A 153 2.90 -6.66 7.24
CA PRO A 153 2.80 -5.36 6.59
C PRO A 153 4.14 -4.67 6.29
N THR A 154 5.14 -4.90 7.14
CA THR A 154 6.48 -4.30 7.01
C THR A 154 7.52 -5.24 6.38
N THR A 155 7.28 -6.55 6.34
CA THR A 155 8.26 -7.54 5.85
C THR A 155 7.84 -8.24 4.56
N LEU A 156 6.62 -8.05 4.11
CA LEU A 156 6.03 -8.45 2.82
C LEU A 156 5.88 -9.96 2.57
N GLY A 157 6.89 -10.77 2.81
CA GLY A 157 6.98 -12.15 2.34
C GLY A 157 7.42 -12.24 0.86
N PRO A 158 7.90 -13.44 0.42
CA PRO A 158 8.54 -13.59 -0.89
C PRO A 158 7.64 -13.26 -2.08
N ALA A 159 6.37 -13.67 -2.07
CA ALA A 159 5.46 -13.44 -3.19
C ALA A 159 5.15 -11.95 -3.37
N LEU A 160 4.84 -11.24 -2.28
CA LEU A 160 4.54 -9.82 -2.34
C LEU A 160 5.79 -8.98 -2.67
N ALA A 161 6.95 -9.33 -2.12
CA ALA A 161 8.23 -8.69 -2.44
C ALA A 161 8.56 -8.85 -3.94
N THR A 162 8.39 -10.07 -4.49
CA THR A 162 8.64 -10.36 -5.91
C THR A 162 7.67 -9.60 -6.82
N HIS A 163 6.38 -9.54 -6.45
CA HIS A 163 5.40 -8.74 -7.19
C HIS A 163 5.78 -7.26 -7.21
N LEU A 164 6.09 -6.66 -6.04
CA LEU A 164 6.43 -5.24 -5.95
C LEU A 164 7.73 -4.90 -6.69
N ALA A 165 8.77 -5.72 -6.51
CA ALA A 165 10.04 -5.56 -7.25
C ALA A 165 9.81 -5.61 -8.77
N ARG A 166 9.13 -6.64 -9.25
CA ARG A 166 8.76 -6.79 -10.68
C ARG A 166 8.01 -5.58 -11.20
N ARG A 167 7.03 -5.05 -10.43
CA ARG A 167 6.25 -3.85 -10.78
C ARG A 167 7.14 -2.62 -10.92
N VAL A 168 8.09 -2.41 -10.01
CA VAL A 168 9.06 -1.30 -10.07
C VAL A 168 9.92 -1.41 -11.34
N LEU A 169 10.46 -2.59 -11.65
CA LEU A 169 11.26 -2.82 -12.85
C LEU A 169 10.47 -2.52 -14.14
N ALA A 170 9.24 -3.03 -14.24
CA ALA A 170 8.37 -2.82 -15.38
C ALA A 170 7.99 -1.34 -15.57
N LYS A 171 7.79 -0.61 -14.47
CA LYS A 171 7.48 0.82 -14.49
C LYS A 171 8.67 1.70 -14.86
N ALA A 172 9.87 1.33 -14.41
CA ALA A 172 11.09 2.09 -14.63
C ALA A 172 11.55 2.02 -16.10
N ASP A 173 11.80 0.83 -16.59
CA ASP A 173 12.20 0.53 -17.97
C ASP A 173 12.01 -0.96 -18.27
N PRO A 174 10.87 -1.36 -18.87
CA PRO A 174 10.59 -2.76 -19.14
C PRO A 174 11.54 -3.40 -20.14
N LYS A 175 12.19 -2.61 -21.02
CA LYS A 175 13.14 -3.14 -22.00
C LYS A 175 14.48 -3.47 -21.35
N THR A 176 15.02 -2.54 -20.57
CA THR A 176 16.28 -2.74 -19.84
C THR A 176 16.19 -3.89 -18.84
N HIS A 177 15.04 -4.09 -18.21
CA HIS A 177 14.84 -5.11 -17.18
C HIS A 177 14.05 -6.35 -17.67
N ALA A 178 13.94 -6.56 -18.99
CA ALA A 178 13.11 -7.62 -19.57
C ALA A 178 13.40 -9.01 -19.01
N ASP A 179 14.67 -9.38 -18.89
CA ASP A 179 15.08 -10.69 -18.37
C ASP A 179 14.72 -10.87 -16.89
N ALA A 180 14.94 -9.84 -16.07
CA ALA A 180 14.59 -9.87 -14.66
C ALA A 180 13.07 -9.98 -14.46
N ILE A 181 12.30 -9.21 -15.22
CA ILE A 181 10.83 -9.27 -15.24
C ILE A 181 10.35 -10.67 -15.65
N ALA A 182 10.91 -11.23 -16.73
CA ALA A 182 10.54 -12.56 -17.21
C ALA A 182 10.87 -13.68 -16.20
N ARG A 183 11.98 -13.57 -15.45
CA ARG A 183 12.28 -14.52 -14.36
C ARG A 183 11.27 -14.40 -13.22
N ALA A 184 10.93 -13.16 -12.79
CA ALA A 184 9.92 -12.93 -11.76
C ALA A 184 8.54 -13.47 -12.19
N ASP A 185 8.13 -13.23 -13.42
CA ASP A 185 6.87 -13.73 -13.97
C ASP A 185 6.80 -15.27 -13.96
N ARG A 186 7.88 -15.94 -14.35
CA ARG A 186 7.95 -17.41 -14.26
C ARG A 186 7.87 -17.93 -12.83
N TRP A 187 8.57 -17.26 -11.89
CA TRP A 187 8.51 -17.63 -10.48
C TRP A 187 7.08 -17.47 -9.93
N LEU A 188 6.43 -16.33 -10.17
CA LEU A 188 5.06 -16.04 -9.69
C LEU A 188 4.01 -16.99 -10.28
N ARG A 189 4.16 -17.41 -11.55
CA ARG A 189 3.27 -18.42 -12.15
C ARG A 189 3.36 -19.79 -11.48
N ARG A 190 4.50 -20.11 -10.88
CA ARG A 190 4.78 -21.42 -10.27
C ARG A 190 4.77 -21.39 -8.75
N ALA A 191 4.72 -20.20 -8.14
CA ALA A 191 4.69 -20.05 -6.70
C ALA A 191 3.51 -20.83 -6.09
N GLU A 192 3.79 -21.65 -5.09
CA GLU A 192 2.75 -22.33 -4.34
C GLU A 192 2.14 -21.36 -3.33
N ALA A 193 0.94 -20.85 -3.63
CA ALA A 193 0.21 -19.99 -2.71
C ALA A 193 -0.41 -20.84 -1.58
N LYS A 194 0.10 -20.70 -0.37
CA LYS A 194 -0.39 -21.40 0.83
C LYS A 194 -1.16 -20.50 1.78
N SER A 195 -1.06 -19.20 1.59
CA SER A 195 -1.65 -18.16 2.42
C SER A 195 -2.39 -17.12 1.59
N VAL A 196 -3.23 -16.33 2.25
CA VAL A 196 -3.91 -15.20 1.60
C VAL A 196 -2.94 -14.17 1.06
N PRO A 197 -1.88 -13.75 1.79
CA PRO A 197 -0.85 -12.87 1.24
C PRO A 197 -0.18 -13.41 -0.03
N ASP A 198 0.15 -14.70 -0.07
CA ASP A 198 0.74 -15.32 -1.25
C ASP A 198 -0.22 -15.29 -2.44
N ALA A 199 -1.45 -15.76 -2.22
CA ALA A 199 -2.48 -15.80 -3.27
C ALA A 199 -2.78 -14.40 -3.81
N ALA A 200 -2.91 -13.41 -2.94
CA ALA A 200 -3.14 -12.02 -3.32
C ALA A 200 -1.98 -11.45 -4.15
N ALA A 201 -0.74 -11.68 -3.72
CA ALA A 201 0.44 -11.20 -4.44
C ALA A 201 0.57 -11.84 -5.83
N VAL A 202 0.30 -13.14 -5.95
CA VAL A 202 0.28 -13.86 -7.22
C VAL A 202 -0.81 -13.31 -8.14
N LEU A 203 -2.04 -13.11 -7.63
CA LEU A 203 -3.13 -12.51 -8.41
C LEU A 203 -2.78 -11.11 -8.92
N LEU A 204 -2.22 -10.26 -8.08
CA LEU A 204 -1.77 -8.92 -8.49
C LEU A 204 -0.71 -8.99 -9.62
N ALA A 205 0.16 -9.99 -9.58
CA ALA A 205 1.19 -10.18 -10.60
C ALA A 205 0.65 -10.76 -11.92
N LEU A 206 -0.45 -11.51 -11.88
CA LEU A 206 -1.08 -12.14 -13.04
C LEU A 206 -2.10 -11.25 -13.74
N GLU A 207 -2.26 -9.98 -13.31
CA GLU A 207 -3.14 -9.03 -14.00
C GLU A 207 -2.74 -8.88 -15.47
N GLY A 208 -3.70 -9.09 -16.37
CA GLY A 208 -3.50 -8.99 -17.81
C GLY A 208 -2.75 -10.18 -18.46
N ALA A 209 -2.36 -11.20 -17.71
CA ALA A 209 -1.80 -12.43 -18.27
C ALA A 209 -2.94 -13.37 -18.69
N ASP A 210 -2.89 -13.84 -19.96
CA ASP A 210 -3.94 -14.65 -20.59
C ASP A 210 -3.47 -16.06 -21.02
N ASP A 211 -2.19 -16.40 -20.75
CA ASP A 211 -1.68 -17.73 -21.03
C ASP A 211 -2.30 -18.79 -20.08
N LYS A 212 -2.28 -20.05 -20.52
CA LYS A 212 -2.91 -21.18 -19.81
C LYS A 212 -2.37 -21.34 -18.37
N GLU A 213 -1.04 -21.24 -18.19
CA GLU A 213 -0.40 -21.38 -16.87
C GLU A 213 -0.87 -20.28 -15.92
N ALA A 214 -0.94 -19.03 -16.39
CA ALA A 214 -1.47 -17.90 -15.62
C ALA A 214 -2.95 -18.08 -15.28
N ALA A 215 -3.78 -18.56 -16.20
CA ALA A 215 -5.21 -18.79 -15.97
C ALA A 215 -5.45 -19.88 -14.90
N GLU A 216 -4.70 -20.98 -14.97
CA GLU A 216 -4.77 -22.06 -13.97
C GLU A 216 -4.31 -21.57 -12.59
N GLN A 217 -3.23 -20.79 -12.54
CA GLN A 217 -2.71 -20.22 -11.29
C GLN A 217 -3.70 -19.21 -10.68
N ARG A 218 -4.27 -18.33 -11.51
CA ARG A 218 -5.31 -17.37 -11.10
C ARG A 218 -6.49 -18.09 -10.47
N LYS A 219 -7.00 -19.16 -11.12
CA LYS A 219 -8.10 -19.95 -10.60
C LYS A 219 -7.80 -20.53 -9.21
N ARG A 220 -6.60 -21.11 -9.03
CA ARG A 220 -6.18 -21.65 -7.72
C ARG A 220 -6.14 -20.56 -6.63
N CYS A 221 -5.57 -19.40 -6.95
CA CYS A 221 -5.47 -18.30 -5.99
C CYS A 221 -6.83 -17.68 -5.65
N LEU A 222 -7.72 -17.51 -6.63
CA LEU A 222 -9.10 -17.05 -6.39
C LEU A 222 -9.89 -18.01 -5.52
N GLU A 223 -9.74 -19.32 -5.75
CA GLU A 223 -10.39 -20.35 -4.94
C GLU A 223 -9.89 -20.34 -3.48
N LEU A 224 -8.57 -20.14 -3.28
CA LEU A 224 -8.01 -19.99 -1.94
C LEU A 224 -8.61 -18.76 -1.24
N ILE A 225 -8.63 -17.61 -1.90
CA ILE A 225 -9.20 -16.37 -1.34
C ILE A 225 -10.68 -16.55 -1.02
N ARG A 226 -11.46 -17.20 -1.91
CA ARG A 226 -12.87 -17.48 -1.68
C ARG A 226 -13.08 -18.37 -0.45
N THR A 227 -12.32 -19.46 -0.35
CA THR A 227 -12.45 -20.45 0.71
C THR A 227 -12.00 -19.93 2.08
N PHE A 228 -11.03 -19.00 2.09
CA PHE A 228 -10.45 -18.48 3.33
C PHE A 228 -11.15 -17.21 3.86
N GLN A 229 -12.17 -16.71 3.17
CA GLN A 229 -12.95 -15.59 3.68
C GLN A 229 -13.75 -16.01 4.92
N ASP A 230 -13.52 -15.34 6.04
CA ASP A 230 -14.26 -15.58 7.28
C ASP A 230 -15.74 -15.15 7.16
N LYS A 231 -16.58 -15.67 8.02
CA LYS A 231 -18.02 -15.32 8.08
C LYS A 231 -18.23 -13.82 8.33
N GLY A 232 -17.34 -13.16 9.06
CA GLY A 232 -17.32 -11.71 9.27
C GLY A 232 -16.86 -10.90 8.07
N GLY A 233 -16.42 -11.55 6.98
CA GLY A 233 -16.06 -10.93 5.70
C GLY A 233 -14.58 -10.59 5.53
N GLY A 234 -13.76 -10.62 6.58
CA GLY A 234 -12.32 -10.41 6.50
C GLY A 234 -11.55 -11.68 6.15
N TRP A 235 -10.23 -11.54 6.03
CA TRP A 235 -9.29 -12.64 5.83
C TRP A 235 -8.17 -12.58 6.86
N GLY A 236 -7.81 -13.73 7.41
CA GLY A 236 -6.53 -13.97 8.04
C GLY A 236 -5.58 -14.68 7.07
N PRO A 237 -4.33 -14.98 7.48
CA PRO A 237 -3.37 -15.61 6.57
C PRO A 237 -3.79 -17.03 6.12
N TYR A 238 -4.55 -17.77 6.94
CA TYR A 238 -5.00 -19.14 6.66
C TYR A 238 -6.50 -19.29 6.96
N ALA A 239 -7.12 -20.35 6.45
CA ALA A 239 -8.55 -20.63 6.64
C ALA A 239 -8.98 -20.70 8.12
N THR A 240 -8.09 -21.08 9.02
CA THR A 240 -8.35 -21.20 10.47
C THR A 240 -7.91 -20.00 11.29
N SER A 241 -7.33 -19.00 10.65
CA SER A 241 -6.84 -17.78 11.32
C SER A 241 -7.97 -16.76 11.47
N ALA A 242 -7.94 -16.01 12.57
CA ALA A 242 -8.80 -14.84 12.70
C ALA A 242 -8.49 -13.82 11.60
N PRO A 243 -9.51 -13.09 11.10
CA PRO A 243 -9.29 -12.03 10.12
C PRO A 243 -8.39 -10.92 10.65
N GLU A 244 -7.51 -10.42 9.79
CA GLU A 244 -6.59 -9.33 10.08
C GLU A 244 -6.67 -8.25 9.01
N PRO A 245 -6.48 -6.96 9.36
CA PRO A 245 -6.62 -5.86 8.40
C PRO A 245 -5.65 -5.95 7.22
N PHE A 246 -4.42 -6.40 7.42
CA PHE A 246 -3.42 -6.52 6.35
C PHE A 246 -3.79 -7.60 5.33
N ASP A 247 -4.13 -8.81 5.80
CA ASP A 247 -4.50 -9.90 4.90
C ASP A 247 -5.79 -9.58 4.14
N THR A 248 -6.75 -8.95 4.85
CA THR A 248 -7.97 -8.44 4.23
C THR A 248 -7.67 -7.38 3.17
N ALA A 249 -6.75 -6.46 3.45
CA ALA A 249 -6.35 -5.43 2.47
C ALA A 249 -5.71 -6.05 1.22
N LEU A 250 -4.83 -7.03 1.37
CA LEU A 250 -4.21 -7.71 0.23
C LEU A 250 -5.23 -8.48 -0.61
N ALA A 251 -6.15 -9.21 0.03
CA ALA A 251 -7.24 -9.90 -0.68
C ALA A 251 -8.10 -8.92 -1.47
N LEU A 252 -8.47 -7.78 -0.90
CA LEU A 252 -9.24 -6.73 -1.57
C LEU A 252 -8.50 -6.11 -2.74
N LEU A 253 -7.20 -5.81 -2.59
CA LEU A 253 -6.37 -5.28 -3.67
C LEU A 253 -6.28 -6.26 -4.85
N ALA A 254 -6.17 -7.55 -4.55
CA ALA A 254 -6.16 -8.60 -5.57
C ALA A 254 -7.52 -8.72 -6.26
N LEU A 255 -8.61 -8.85 -5.50
CA LEU A 255 -9.97 -9.00 -6.04
C LEU A 255 -10.40 -7.78 -6.89
N ALA A 256 -9.93 -6.58 -6.55
CA ALA A 256 -10.20 -5.36 -7.33
C ALA A 256 -9.67 -5.42 -8.77
N ARG A 257 -8.74 -6.33 -9.07
CA ARG A 257 -8.23 -6.58 -10.44
C ARG A 257 -9.08 -7.56 -11.25
N TYR A 258 -9.98 -8.27 -10.56
CA TYR A 258 -10.81 -9.32 -11.14
C TYR A 258 -12.29 -9.15 -10.76
N PRO A 259 -12.89 -7.97 -10.98
CA PRO A 259 -14.26 -7.69 -10.53
C PRO A 259 -15.33 -8.51 -11.26
N GLU A 260 -14.97 -9.11 -12.41
CA GLU A 260 -15.88 -9.93 -13.23
C GLU A 260 -15.82 -11.42 -12.86
N GLU A 261 -14.89 -11.84 -12.00
CA GLU A 261 -14.84 -13.22 -11.52
C GLU A 261 -16.01 -13.51 -10.57
N GLU A 262 -16.50 -14.72 -10.63
CA GLU A 262 -17.67 -15.15 -9.85
C GLU A 262 -17.49 -14.92 -8.35
N GLY A 263 -18.43 -14.21 -7.74
CA GLY A 263 -18.43 -13.88 -6.30
C GLY A 263 -17.42 -12.80 -5.88
N ALA A 264 -16.58 -12.28 -6.79
CA ALA A 264 -15.55 -11.29 -6.43
C ALA A 264 -16.15 -10.01 -5.83
N ARG A 265 -17.24 -9.50 -6.42
CA ARG A 265 -17.92 -8.28 -5.93
C ARG A 265 -18.49 -8.46 -4.53
N GLU A 266 -19.11 -9.62 -4.25
CA GLU A 266 -19.67 -9.94 -2.93
C GLU A 266 -18.55 -10.08 -1.89
N MET A 267 -17.48 -10.79 -2.23
CA MET A 267 -16.30 -10.92 -1.36
C MET A 267 -15.69 -9.56 -1.04
N MET A 268 -15.54 -8.68 -2.05
CA MET A 268 -15.03 -7.32 -1.85
C MET A 268 -15.94 -6.49 -0.95
N GLU A 269 -17.25 -6.55 -1.12
CA GLU A 269 -18.20 -5.81 -0.29
C GLU A 269 -18.10 -6.24 1.18
N ARG A 270 -18.04 -7.54 1.44
CA ARG A 270 -17.88 -8.08 2.79
C ARG A 270 -16.53 -7.69 3.40
N GLY A 271 -15.45 -7.79 2.64
CA GLY A 271 -14.11 -7.39 3.09
C GLY A 271 -13.99 -5.89 3.39
N ARG A 272 -14.61 -5.04 2.56
CA ARG A 272 -14.70 -3.61 2.85
C ARG A 272 -15.44 -3.33 4.16
N LYS A 273 -16.59 -3.99 4.37
CA LYS A 273 -17.34 -3.85 5.63
C LYS A 273 -16.48 -4.20 6.84
N TYR A 274 -15.70 -5.29 6.74
CA TYR A 274 -14.75 -5.69 7.79
C TYR A 274 -13.70 -4.60 8.04
N LEU A 275 -13.03 -4.09 7.01
CA LEU A 275 -12.03 -3.02 7.17
C LEU A 275 -12.65 -1.77 7.79
N ILE A 276 -13.81 -1.34 7.31
CA ILE A 276 -14.48 -0.15 7.84
C ILE A 276 -14.85 -0.32 9.32
N ALA A 277 -15.33 -1.51 9.70
CA ALA A 277 -15.71 -1.82 11.08
C ALA A 277 -14.50 -1.96 12.03
N SER A 278 -13.35 -2.37 11.51
CA SER A 278 -12.11 -2.54 12.29
C SER A 278 -11.22 -1.30 12.38
N GLN A 279 -11.57 -0.21 11.66
CA GLN A 279 -10.87 1.07 11.77
C GLN A 279 -11.21 1.76 13.08
N ASP A 280 -10.20 2.27 13.78
CA ASP A 280 -10.45 3.06 14.97
C ASP A 280 -10.88 4.51 14.66
N LYS A 281 -11.24 5.22 15.72
CA LYS A 281 -11.70 6.63 15.63
C LYS A 281 -10.58 7.60 15.18
N GLU A 282 -9.31 7.23 15.37
CA GLU A 282 -8.14 8.03 15.00
C GLU A 282 -7.72 7.81 13.55
N GLY A 283 -8.37 6.85 12.86
CA GLY A 283 -8.23 6.61 11.43
C GLY A 283 -7.21 5.53 11.05
N HIS A 284 -6.58 4.89 12.04
CA HIS A 284 -5.69 3.76 11.77
C HIS A 284 -6.39 2.40 11.97
N TRP A 285 -5.69 1.32 11.63
CA TRP A 285 -6.08 -0.05 11.92
C TRP A 285 -5.13 -0.68 12.92
N PRO A 286 -5.64 -1.64 13.73
CA PRO A 286 -4.77 -2.42 14.60
C PRO A 286 -3.66 -3.09 13.78
N GLU A 287 -2.52 -3.21 14.41
CA GLU A 287 -1.35 -3.84 13.80
C GLU A 287 -1.57 -5.32 13.47
N THR A 288 -1.18 -5.71 12.27
CA THR A 288 -1.01 -7.11 11.92
C THR A 288 0.45 -7.51 12.20
N THR A 289 0.67 -8.35 13.19
CA THR A 289 2.00 -8.81 13.60
C THR A 289 2.17 -10.31 13.40
N ARG A 290 3.42 -10.76 13.22
CA ARG A 290 3.79 -12.17 13.09
C ARG A 290 4.94 -12.48 14.06
N PRO A 291 4.70 -13.17 15.17
CA PRO A 291 3.42 -13.75 15.61
C PRO A 291 2.37 -12.68 15.99
N ALA A 292 1.10 -13.07 15.98
CA ALA A 292 -0.03 -12.20 16.27
C ALA A 292 -0.01 -11.70 17.72
N GLY A 293 -0.57 -10.49 17.95
CA GLY A 293 -0.80 -9.92 19.28
C GLY A 293 0.36 -9.09 19.83
N ALA A 294 1.46 -8.90 19.11
CA ALA A 294 2.51 -7.98 19.50
C ALA A 294 2.13 -6.53 19.20
N VAL A 295 2.47 -5.58 20.07
CA VAL A 295 2.31 -4.14 19.81
C VAL A 295 3.49 -3.65 18.99
N SER A 296 3.22 -3.00 17.86
CA SER A 296 4.26 -2.48 16.97
C SER A 296 3.77 -1.26 16.18
N TYR A 297 4.38 -0.11 16.46
CA TYR A 297 4.14 1.12 15.71
C TYR A 297 4.36 0.93 14.19
N ALA A 298 5.47 0.29 13.81
CA ALA A 298 5.81 0.07 12.41
C ALA A 298 4.75 -0.78 11.69
N GLN A 299 4.29 -1.87 12.32
CA GLN A 299 3.25 -2.74 11.77
C GLN A 299 1.92 -2.02 11.67
N ARG A 300 1.52 -1.23 12.69
CA ARG A 300 0.28 -0.43 12.66
C ARG A 300 0.28 0.59 11.53
N THR A 301 1.36 1.35 11.39
CA THR A 301 1.50 2.35 10.32
C THR A 301 1.45 1.69 8.93
N ALA A 302 2.17 0.60 8.74
CA ALA A 302 2.15 -0.14 7.47
C ALA A 302 0.79 -0.80 7.21
N THR A 303 0.14 -1.42 8.23
CA THR A 303 -1.22 -1.96 8.11
C THR A 303 -2.20 -0.89 7.65
N THR A 304 -2.11 0.31 8.25
CA THR A 304 -2.96 1.45 7.87
C THR A 304 -2.73 1.85 6.41
N GLY A 305 -1.48 1.87 5.95
CA GLY A 305 -1.16 2.13 4.54
C GLY A 305 -1.78 1.10 3.58
N TRP A 306 -1.68 -0.20 3.88
CA TRP A 306 -2.28 -1.25 3.08
C TRP A 306 -3.81 -1.19 3.09
N ALA A 307 -4.43 -0.97 4.26
CA ALA A 307 -5.89 -0.85 4.39
C ALA A 307 -6.44 0.35 3.62
N LEU A 308 -5.77 1.51 3.68
CA LEU A 308 -6.13 2.67 2.88
C LEU A 308 -6.08 2.36 1.38
N GLN A 309 -4.99 1.75 0.89
CA GLN A 309 -4.87 1.36 -0.53
C GLN A 309 -6.03 0.44 -0.96
N ALA A 310 -6.39 -0.52 -0.12
CA ALA A 310 -7.50 -1.45 -0.40
C ALA A 310 -8.86 -0.73 -0.45
N LEU A 311 -9.14 0.17 0.50
CA LEU A 311 -10.37 0.96 0.47
C LEU A 311 -10.44 1.86 -0.77
N LEU A 312 -9.34 2.49 -1.14
CA LEU A 312 -9.25 3.32 -2.35
C LEU A 312 -9.49 2.49 -3.62
N ALA A 313 -8.87 1.32 -3.74
CA ALA A 313 -8.99 0.44 -4.90
C ALA A 313 -10.40 -0.14 -5.07
N THR A 314 -11.14 -0.33 -3.98
CA THR A 314 -12.48 -0.93 -3.98
C THR A 314 -13.60 0.09 -3.75
N GLY A 315 -13.31 1.38 -3.69
CA GLY A 315 -14.27 2.47 -3.53
C GLY A 315 -15.13 2.73 -4.77
N LYS A 316 -16.21 3.52 -4.61
CA LYS A 316 -17.12 3.87 -5.72
C LYS A 316 -16.46 4.69 -6.84
N ALA A 317 -15.33 5.35 -6.55
CA ALA A 317 -14.57 6.12 -7.53
C ALA A 317 -13.69 5.28 -8.46
N ALA A 318 -13.48 4.02 -8.14
CA ALA A 318 -12.71 3.07 -8.96
C ALA A 318 -13.56 2.25 -9.94
N ARG A 319 -14.84 2.65 -10.14
CA ARG A 319 -15.81 1.97 -11.04
C ARG A 319 -16.06 2.75 -12.31
#